data_8ca6eab7139663ca73a2726a2e38cfda
#
_entry.id   8ca6eab7139663ca73a2726a2e38cfda
#
_cell.length_a   1.000
_cell.length_b   1.000
_cell.length_c   1.000
_cell.angle_alpha   90.00
_cell.angle_beta   90.00
_cell.angle_gamma   90.00
#
_symmetry.space_group_name_H-M   'P 1'
#
loop_
_entity.id
_entity.type
_entity.pdbx_description
1 polymer ?
#
loop_
_entity_poly.entity_id
_entity_poly.type
_entity_poly.pdbx_seq_one_letter_code
_entity_poly.pdbx_strand_id
1 'polypeptide(L)'
;VPGDVLVSIRGLKTYYAIRGSFASRILGREAGHVRAVDDVTLELHRGEVLGLVGESGSGKTTLGRTILGLVSATEGSVEFEGREITKMSERQLRPLRREMQIVFQDPHASLNPAMTVQQLVEHPLQIHKLGSAAERKSRVEETLAIVGLDPPEQFMDKYPSDLSGGQKQRVVIARAIILNPVLLVADEPVSMLDMSVRAKILELMLYLKRQLNLTYLYITHDLATAKFFCDRIAILYLGRIVEIGPSEAIYADAKHPYTR
;
A
#
# COMPACT_ATOMS: atom_id res chain seq x y z
N VAL A 1 5.92 17.68 -16.47
CA VAL A 1 4.66 17.34 -17.14
C VAL A 1 3.89 16.45 -16.19
N PRO A 2 2.65 16.78 -15.75
CA PRO A 2 1.83 15.83 -15.02
C PRO A 2 1.64 14.61 -15.91
N GLY A 3 2.08 13.44 -15.45
CA GLY A 3 1.83 12.16 -16.12
C GLY A 3 0.33 11.84 -16.14
N ASP A 4 -0.07 10.81 -16.91
CA ASP A 4 -1.44 10.33 -16.92
C ASP A 4 -1.90 10.00 -15.50
N VAL A 5 -3.13 10.42 -15.14
CA VAL A 5 -3.73 10.10 -13.83
C VAL A 5 -4.03 8.60 -13.77
N LEU A 6 -3.37 7.91 -12.86
CA LEU A 6 -3.61 6.48 -12.60
C LEU A 6 -4.78 6.27 -11.63
N VAL A 7 -4.80 7.05 -10.53
CA VAL A 7 -5.87 7.02 -9.54
C VAL A 7 -6.39 8.43 -9.32
N SER A 8 -7.71 8.62 -9.43
CA SER A 8 -8.40 9.86 -9.09
C SER A 8 -9.37 9.61 -7.94
N ILE A 9 -9.27 10.43 -6.90
CA ILE A 9 -10.11 10.36 -5.70
C ILE A 9 -10.84 11.68 -5.56
N ARG A 10 -12.16 11.63 -5.38
CA ARG A 10 -13.00 12.84 -5.30
C ARG A 10 -13.97 12.76 -4.12
N GLY A 11 -13.82 13.68 -3.17
CA GLY A 11 -14.72 13.83 -2.03
C GLY A 11 -14.87 12.55 -1.20
N LEU A 12 -13.81 11.74 -1.11
CA LEU A 12 -13.87 10.40 -0.52
C LEU A 12 -14.08 10.48 0.99
N LYS A 13 -15.08 9.73 1.48
CA LYS A 13 -15.34 9.57 2.91
C LYS A 13 -15.39 8.10 3.26
N THR A 14 -14.79 7.74 4.39
CA THR A 14 -14.84 6.39 4.96
C THR A 14 -15.05 6.50 6.45
N TYR A 15 -16.25 6.14 6.91
CA TYR A 15 -16.69 6.25 8.28
C TYR A 15 -16.95 4.87 8.88
N TYR A 16 -16.54 4.67 10.12
CA TYR A 16 -16.82 3.46 10.89
C TYR A 16 -17.85 3.74 11.96
N ALA A 17 -18.92 2.95 11.98
CA ALA A 17 -19.91 3.04 13.04
C ALA A 17 -19.30 2.60 14.38
N ILE A 18 -19.42 3.43 15.41
CA ILE A 18 -19.08 3.05 16.78
C ILE A 18 -20.22 2.14 17.26
N ARG A 19 -19.90 0.88 17.57
CA ARG A 19 -20.89 -0.01 18.21
C ARG A 19 -21.24 0.55 19.60
N GLY A 20 -22.40 1.22 19.70
CA GLY A 20 -22.92 1.67 20.97
C GLY A 20 -23.13 0.49 21.94
N SER A 21 -22.95 0.72 23.23
CA SER A 21 -23.35 -0.21 24.30
C SER A 21 -24.84 -0.57 24.14
N PHE A 22 -25.24 -1.78 24.60
CA PHE A 22 -26.64 -2.22 24.57
C PHE A 22 -27.58 -1.20 25.23
N ALA A 23 -27.09 -0.49 26.25
CA ALA A 23 -27.81 0.60 26.94
C ALA A 23 -28.05 1.85 26.07
N SER A 24 -27.10 2.19 25.14
CA SER A 24 -27.27 3.33 24.23
C SER A 24 -28.30 3.07 23.12
N ARG A 25 -28.49 1.80 22.74
CA ARG A 25 -29.53 1.37 21.78
C ARG A 25 -30.95 1.54 22.38
N ILE A 26 -31.13 1.25 23.69
CA ILE A 26 -32.40 1.39 24.38
C ILE A 26 -32.76 2.87 24.57
N LEU A 27 -31.75 3.75 24.71
CA LEU A 27 -31.92 5.19 24.93
C LEU A 27 -32.03 6.02 23.65
N GLY A 28 -32.08 5.38 22.45
CA GLY A 28 -32.26 6.08 21.18
C GLY A 28 -31.10 7.04 20.81
N ARG A 29 -29.94 6.89 21.45
CA ARG A 29 -28.76 7.70 21.08
C ARG A 29 -28.16 7.15 19.80
N GLU A 30 -28.05 8.01 18.79
CA GLU A 30 -27.34 7.67 17.55
C GLU A 30 -25.93 7.18 17.87
N ALA A 31 -25.57 6.02 17.32
CA ALA A 31 -24.21 5.52 17.43
C ALA A 31 -23.29 6.50 16.67
N GLY A 32 -22.30 7.06 17.37
CA GLY A 32 -21.32 7.96 16.76
C GLY A 32 -20.56 7.25 15.63
N HIS A 33 -19.97 8.02 14.74
CA HIS A 33 -19.11 7.50 13.66
C HIS A 33 -17.69 8.00 13.85
N VAL A 34 -16.71 7.14 13.64
CA VAL A 34 -15.30 7.53 13.47
C VAL A 34 -15.12 7.91 12.00
N ARG A 35 -14.83 9.18 11.75
CA ARG A 35 -14.54 9.71 10.40
C ARG A 35 -13.07 9.47 10.08
N ALA A 36 -12.75 8.25 9.63
CA ALA A 36 -11.36 7.87 9.37
C ALA A 36 -10.79 8.56 8.12
N VAL A 37 -11.62 8.77 7.09
CA VAL A 37 -11.33 9.57 5.89
C VAL A 37 -12.52 10.50 5.71
N ASP A 38 -12.28 11.81 5.60
CA ASP A 38 -13.34 12.84 5.57
C ASP A 38 -13.04 13.88 4.49
N ASP A 39 -13.71 13.74 3.34
CA ASP A 39 -13.62 14.66 2.19
C ASP A 39 -12.21 14.74 1.55
N VAL A 40 -11.62 13.58 1.25
CA VAL A 40 -10.32 13.49 0.59
C VAL A 40 -10.48 13.57 -0.92
N THR A 41 -9.77 14.52 -1.54
CA THR A 41 -9.63 14.66 -3.00
C THR A 41 -8.15 14.72 -3.34
N LEU A 42 -7.68 13.78 -4.18
CA LEU A 42 -6.30 13.77 -4.68
C LEU A 42 -6.18 12.95 -5.96
N GLU A 43 -5.11 13.19 -6.70
CA GLU A 43 -4.71 12.42 -7.87
C GLU A 43 -3.33 11.82 -7.68
N LEU A 44 -3.18 10.57 -8.11
CA LEU A 44 -1.92 9.83 -8.16
C LEU A 44 -1.58 9.60 -9.64
N HIS A 45 -0.42 10.09 -10.06
CA HIS A 45 0.01 10.01 -11.46
C HIS A 45 0.83 8.74 -11.71
N ARG A 46 0.77 8.25 -12.93
CA ARG A 46 1.49 7.03 -13.33
C ARG A 46 3.01 7.21 -13.18
N GLY A 47 3.66 6.25 -12.55
CA GLY A 47 5.11 6.26 -12.33
C GLY A 47 5.59 7.19 -11.21
N GLU A 48 4.69 7.89 -10.48
CA GLU A 48 5.11 8.68 -9.32
C GLU A 48 5.12 7.88 -8.02
N VAL A 49 5.83 8.39 -7.03
CA VAL A 49 5.70 8.02 -5.62
C VAL A 49 5.00 9.16 -4.89
N LEU A 50 3.73 8.97 -4.54
CA LEU A 50 3.00 9.88 -3.68
C LEU A 50 3.13 9.42 -2.23
N GLY A 51 3.77 10.23 -1.39
CA GLY A 51 3.83 10.02 0.06
C GLY A 51 2.53 10.46 0.72
N LEU A 52 1.93 9.59 1.53
CA LEU A 52 0.82 9.93 2.41
C LEU A 52 1.34 9.94 3.84
N VAL A 53 1.57 11.14 4.38
CA VAL A 53 2.23 11.34 5.68
C VAL A 53 1.24 11.87 6.71
N GLY A 54 1.38 11.45 7.96
CA GLY A 54 0.57 11.90 9.09
C GLY A 54 0.74 11.03 10.32
N GLU A 55 0.24 11.44 11.47
CA GLU A 55 0.32 10.69 12.73
C GLU A 55 -0.45 9.36 12.69
N SER A 56 -0.15 8.49 13.65
CA SER A 56 -0.94 7.27 13.86
C SER A 56 -2.41 7.62 14.10
N GLY A 57 -3.33 6.91 13.45
CA GLY A 57 -4.78 7.19 13.57
C GLY A 57 -5.29 8.32 12.68
N SER A 58 -4.47 8.99 11.87
CA SER A 58 -4.93 10.06 10.95
C SER A 58 -5.78 9.58 9.77
N GLY A 59 -5.88 8.24 9.52
CA GLY A 59 -6.70 7.66 8.46
C GLY A 59 -5.91 7.12 7.25
N LYS A 60 -4.57 7.17 7.24
CA LYS A 60 -3.72 6.77 6.11
C LYS A 60 -3.98 5.34 5.62
N THR A 61 -3.89 4.37 6.51
CA THR A 61 -4.16 2.96 6.20
C THR A 61 -5.59 2.74 5.70
N THR A 62 -6.57 3.46 6.27
CA THR A 62 -7.96 3.42 5.81
C THR A 62 -8.07 3.95 4.39
N LEU A 63 -7.45 5.10 4.09
CA LEU A 63 -7.43 5.67 2.75
C LEU A 63 -6.80 4.69 1.74
N GLY A 64 -5.62 4.14 2.04
CA GLY A 64 -4.96 3.16 1.17
C GLY A 64 -5.82 1.91 0.92
N ARG A 65 -6.49 1.39 1.94
CA ARG A 65 -7.41 0.24 1.81
C ARG A 65 -8.68 0.59 1.03
N THR A 66 -9.21 1.80 1.18
CA THR A 66 -10.39 2.26 0.43
C THR A 66 -10.06 2.42 -1.06
N ILE A 67 -8.88 2.94 -1.40
CA ILE A 67 -8.37 3.03 -2.78
C ILE A 67 -8.30 1.65 -3.45
N LEU A 68 -7.92 0.61 -2.71
CA LEU A 68 -7.85 -0.77 -3.21
C LEU A 68 -9.19 -1.51 -3.19
N GLY A 69 -10.28 -0.87 -2.77
CA GLY A 69 -11.58 -1.50 -2.59
C GLY A 69 -11.59 -2.60 -1.52
N LEU A 70 -10.66 -2.56 -0.55
CA LEU A 70 -10.61 -3.47 0.61
C LEU A 70 -11.52 -2.99 1.74
N VAL A 71 -11.84 -1.71 1.75
CA VAL A 71 -12.80 -1.07 2.65
C VAL A 71 -13.77 -0.26 1.78
N SER A 72 -15.05 -0.38 2.06
CA SER A 72 -16.08 0.36 1.32
C SER A 72 -16.05 1.84 1.69
N ALA A 73 -16.11 2.70 0.69
CA ALA A 73 -16.33 4.12 0.89
C ALA A 73 -17.75 4.38 1.42
N THR A 74 -17.91 5.40 2.27
CA THR A 74 -19.20 5.90 2.71
C THR A 74 -19.79 6.84 1.67
N GLU A 75 -18.97 7.74 1.10
CA GLU A 75 -19.31 8.69 0.06
C GLU A 75 -18.09 8.97 -0.81
N GLY A 76 -18.30 9.66 -1.93
CA GLY A 76 -17.25 10.02 -2.89
C GLY A 76 -16.94 8.92 -3.88
N SER A 77 -15.89 9.10 -4.66
CA SER A 77 -15.50 8.15 -5.70
C SER A 77 -13.99 7.93 -5.75
N VAL A 78 -13.61 6.74 -6.19
CA VAL A 78 -12.26 6.34 -6.56
C VAL A 78 -12.32 5.81 -8.00
N GLU A 79 -11.54 6.43 -8.87
CA GLU A 79 -11.33 5.97 -10.24
C GLU A 79 -9.91 5.39 -10.37
N PHE A 80 -9.79 4.22 -10.98
CA PHE A 80 -8.54 3.58 -11.34
C PHE A 80 -8.51 3.41 -12.86
N GLU A 81 -7.51 3.98 -13.53
CA GLU A 81 -7.41 4.00 -14.99
C GLU A 81 -8.70 4.49 -15.69
N GLY A 82 -9.32 5.55 -15.15
CA GLY A 82 -10.57 6.12 -15.66
C GLY A 82 -11.82 5.28 -15.40
N ARG A 83 -11.72 4.19 -14.61
CA ARG A 83 -12.86 3.34 -14.23
C ARG A 83 -13.22 3.60 -12.77
N GLU A 84 -14.46 4.00 -12.50
CA GLU A 84 -14.95 4.12 -11.12
C GLU A 84 -15.01 2.74 -10.46
N ILE A 85 -14.22 2.54 -9.40
CA ILE A 85 -14.13 1.26 -8.69
C ILE A 85 -14.92 1.23 -7.38
N THR A 86 -15.38 2.38 -6.89
CA THR A 86 -16.02 2.55 -5.57
C THR A 86 -17.26 1.67 -5.39
N LYS A 87 -18.02 1.46 -6.47
CA LYS A 87 -19.30 0.71 -6.47
C LYS A 87 -19.16 -0.68 -7.08
N MET A 88 -17.94 -1.10 -7.43
CA MET A 88 -17.72 -2.41 -8.02
C MET A 88 -17.93 -3.54 -7.01
N SER A 89 -18.55 -4.62 -7.45
CA SER A 89 -18.63 -5.86 -6.70
C SER A 89 -17.26 -6.56 -6.63
N GLU A 90 -17.08 -7.46 -5.67
CA GLU A 90 -15.86 -8.28 -5.53
C GLU A 90 -15.48 -9.00 -6.84
N ARG A 91 -16.48 -9.47 -7.61
CA ARG A 91 -16.26 -10.14 -8.90
C ARG A 91 -15.67 -9.20 -9.94
N GLN A 92 -16.05 -7.93 -9.92
CA GLN A 92 -15.54 -6.89 -10.82
C GLN A 92 -14.18 -6.37 -10.38
N LEU A 93 -13.93 -6.25 -9.06
CA LEU A 93 -12.65 -5.83 -8.50
C LEU A 93 -11.53 -6.88 -8.65
N ARG A 94 -11.88 -8.16 -8.64
CA ARG A 94 -10.90 -9.26 -8.67
C ARG A 94 -9.89 -9.18 -9.83
N PRO A 95 -10.27 -8.88 -11.09
CA PRO A 95 -9.29 -8.65 -12.16
C PRO A 95 -8.37 -7.46 -11.89
N LEU A 96 -8.93 -6.33 -11.41
CA LEU A 96 -8.18 -5.10 -11.14
C LEU A 96 -7.18 -5.27 -9.99
N ARG A 97 -7.45 -6.17 -9.04
CA ARG A 97 -6.51 -6.48 -7.95
C ARG A 97 -5.18 -7.09 -8.42
N ARG A 98 -5.09 -7.56 -9.66
CA ARG A 98 -3.80 -7.95 -10.25
C ARG A 98 -2.92 -6.73 -10.50
N GLU A 99 -3.53 -5.62 -10.82
CA GLU A 99 -2.89 -4.36 -11.20
C GLU A 99 -2.66 -3.45 -9.98
N MET A 100 -3.38 -3.71 -8.87
CA MET A 100 -3.30 -2.96 -7.62
C MET A 100 -2.93 -3.89 -6.47
N GLN A 101 -1.76 -3.71 -5.89
CA GLN A 101 -1.26 -4.56 -4.81
C GLN A 101 -0.94 -3.76 -3.55
N ILE A 102 -0.80 -4.44 -2.42
CA ILE A 102 -0.48 -3.84 -1.13
C ILE A 102 0.66 -4.58 -0.43
N VAL A 103 1.57 -3.80 0.15
CA VAL A 103 2.55 -4.24 1.14
C VAL A 103 2.11 -3.69 2.50
N PHE A 104 1.81 -4.59 3.43
CA PHE A 104 1.38 -4.22 4.79
C PHE A 104 2.56 -3.93 5.71
N GLN A 105 2.29 -3.22 6.79
CA GLN A 105 3.24 -2.76 7.79
C GLN A 105 4.02 -3.90 8.47
N ASP A 106 3.34 -4.99 8.83
CA ASP A 106 3.94 -6.13 9.52
C ASP A 106 4.21 -7.29 8.58
N PRO A 107 5.48 -7.57 8.23
CA PRO A 107 5.84 -8.70 7.40
C PRO A 107 5.57 -10.05 8.09
N HIS A 108 5.60 -10.10 9.43
CA HIS A 108 5.31 -11.34 10.18
C HIS A 108 3.83 -11.72 10.07
N ALA A 109 2.93 -10.76 10.26
CA ALA A 109 1.49 -10.96 10.12
C ALA A 109 1.07 -11.20 8.66
N SER A 110 1.87 -10.72 7.70
CA SER A 110 1.57 -10.81 6.27
C SER A 110 1.92 -12.16 5.64
N LEU A 111 2.80 -12.95 6.26
CA LEU A 111 3.28 -14.22 5.74
C LEU A 111 2.67 -15.39 6.53
N ASN A 112 2.02 -16.32 5.85
CA ASN A 112 1.53 -17.56 6.48
C ASN A 112 2.74 -18.41 6.93
N PRO A 113 2.91 -18.66 8.24
CA PRO A 113 4.08 -19.40 8.75
C PRO A 113 4.15 -20.87 8.32
N ALA A 114 3.04 -21.44 7.84
CA ALA A 114 2.97 -22.82 7.37
C ALA A 114 3.31 -22.98 5.87
N MET A 115 3.61 -21.89 5.17
CA MET A 115 3.96 -21.90 3.74
C MET A 115 5.44 -21.58 3.56
N THR A 116 6.07 -22.25 2.58
CA THR A 116 7.43 -21.91 2.15
C THR A 116 7.46 -20.58 1.39
N VAL A 117 8.64 -19.99 1.24
CA VAL A 117 8.84 -18.78 0.44
C VAL A 117 8.31 -18.95 -0.98
N GLN A 118 8.62 -20.07 -1.63
CA GLN A 118 8.09 -20.40 -2.95
C GLN A 118 6.56 -20.35 -2.96
N GLN A 119 5.92 -21.04 -2.04
CA GLN A 119 4.46 -21.09 -1.95
C GLN A 119 3.85 -19.71 -1.70
N LEU A 120 4.46 -18.90 -0.83
CA LEU A 120 4.01 -17.54 -0.52
C LEU A 120 4.05 -16.62 -1.73
N VAL A 121 5.15 -16.67 -2.50
CA VAL A 121 5.34 -15.79 -3.67
C VAL A 121 4.53 -16.31 -4.87
N GLU A 122 4.39 -17.64 -5.04
CA GLU A 122 3.59 -18.26 -6.10
C GLU A 122 2.09 -18.07 -5.93
N HIS A 123 1.60 -17.95 -4.68
CA HIS A 123 0.18 -17.97 -4.34
C HIS A 123 -0.69 -16.97 -5.13
N PRO A 124 -0.27 -15.70 -5.38
CA PRO A 124 -1.04 -14.80 -6.23
C PRO A 124 -1.23 -15.32 -7.66
N LEU A 125 -0.23 -15.97 -8.24
CA LEU A 125 -0.34 -16.56 -9.57
C LEU A 125 -1.37 -17.70 -9.61
N GLN A 126 -1.42 -18.53 -8.55
CA GLN A 126 -2.39 -19.60 -8.40
C GLN A 126 -3.82 -19.06 -8.25
N ILE A 127 -4.03 -18.03 -7.41
CA ILE A 127 -5.33 -17.36 -7.23
C ILE A 127 -5.88 -16.86 -8.55
N HIS A 128 -5.02 -16.26 -9.39
CA HIS A 128 -5.40 -15.71 -10.68
C HIS A 128 -5.30 -16.72 -11.83
N LYS A 129 -4.93 -17.98 -11.56
CA LYS A 129 -4.80 -19.08 -12.53
C LYS A 129 -3.83 -18.73 -13.68
N LEU A 130 -2.69 -18.15 -13.35
CA LEU A 130 -1.69 -17.71 -14.31
C LEU A 130 -0.56 -18.75 -14.42
N GLY A 131 -0.32 -19.19 -15.64
CA GLY A 131 0.78 -20.09 -16.00
C GLY A 131 0.63 -21.55 -15.47
N SER A 132 1.44 -22.45 -16.03
CA SER A 132 1.67 -23.81 -15.55
C SER A 132 2.50 -23.82 -14.27
N ALA A 133 2.62 -24.97 -13.60
CA ALA A 133 3.46 -25.08 -12.40
C ALA A 133 4.94 -24.74 -12.68
N ALA A 134 5.47 -25.16 -13.84
CA ALA A 134 6.86 -24.86 -14.25
C ALA A 134 7.06 -23.35 -14.50
N GLU A 135 6.15 -22.72 -15.22
CA GLU A 135 6.20 -21.25 -15.47
C GLU A 135 6.08 -20.44 -14.19
N ARG A 136 5.21 -20.83 -13.26
CA ARG A 136 5.09 -20.16 -11.97
C ARG A 136 6.38 -20.26 -11.15
N LYS A 137 6.99 -21.47 -11.14
CA LYS A 137 8.28 -21.68 -10.45
C LYS A 137 9.36 -20.75 -11.02
N SER A 138 9.53 -20.70 -12.34
CA SER A 138 10.49 -19.80 -13.01
C SER A 138 10.25 -18.33 -12.64
N ARG A 139 8.98 -17.88 -12.66
CA ARG A 139 8.64 -16.50 -12.25
C ARG A 139 8.95 -16.22 -10.79
N VAL A 140 8.79 -17.21 -9.91
CA VAL A 140 9.17 -17.08 -8.49
C VAL A 140 10.68 -16.91 -8.38
N GLU A 141 11.48 -17.74 -9.05
CA GLU A 141 12.94 -17.65 -9.07
C GLU A 141 13.41 -16.26 -9.55
N GLU A 142 12.90 -15.81 -10.69
CA GLU A 142 13.20 -14.47 -11.23
C GLU A 142 12.81 -13.35 -10.25
N THR A 143 11.62 -13.45 -9.65
CA THR A 143 11.13 -12.42 -8.72
C THR A 143 11.95 -12.37 -7.43
N LEU A 144 12.37 -13.53 -6.90
CA LEU A 144 13.24 -13.61 -5.72
C LEU A 144 14.61 -13.00 -5.99
N ALA A 145 15.21 -13.27 -7.16
CA ALA A 145 16.46 -12.65 -7.58
C ALA A 145 16.34 -11.12 -7.68
N ILE A 146 15.25 -10.62 -8.30
CA ILE A 146 14.98 -9.19 -8.45
C ILE A 146 14.90 -8.47 -7.08
N VAL A 147 14.30 -9.10 -6.07
CA VAL A 147 14.22 -8.51 -4.71
C VAL A 147 15.50 -8.75 -3.90
N GLY A 148 16.54 -9.35 -4.47
CA GLY A 148 17.84 -9.59 -3.84
C GLY A 148 17.81 -10.74 -2.82
N LEU A 149 16.95 -11.75 -3.05
CA LEU A 149 17.02 -13.07 -2.42
C LEU A 149 17.68 -14.03 -3.41
N ASP A 150 18.99 -13.87 -3.56
CA ASP A 150 19.82 -14.53 -4.55
C ASP A 150 20.98 -15.32 -3.87
N PRO A 151 21.27 -16.59 -4.27
CA PRO A 151 20.53 -17.38 -5.26
C PRO A 151 19.17 -17.87 -4.72
N PRO A 152 18.09 -17.84 -5.57
CA PRO A 152 16.72 -18.15 -5.15
C PRO A 152 16.54 -19.52 -4.49
N GLU A 153 17.30 -20.52 -4.94
CA GLU A 153 17.21 -21.91 -4.45
C GLU A 153 17.52 -22.01 -2.95
N GLN A 154 18.34 -21.10 -2.42
CA GLN A 154 18.65 -21.08 -0.99
C GLN A 154 17.48 -20.57 -0.12
N PHE A 155 16.47 -19.95 -0.74
CA PHE A 155 15.37 -19.31 -0.04
C PHE A 155 14.02 -20.02 -0.27
N MET A 156 13.81 -20.64 -1.43
CA MET A 156 12.51 -21.15 -1.87
C MET A 156 11.86 -22.13 -0.90
N ASP A 157 12.65 -23.01 -0.30
CA ASP A 157 12.17 -24.05 0.63
C ASP A 157 12.15 -23.59 2.09
N LYS A 158 12.65 -22.39 2.40
CA LYS A 158 12.62 -21.83 3.76
C LYS A 158 11.21 -21.40 4.16
N TYR A 159 10.96 -21.46 5.45
CA TYR A 159 9.76 -20.91 6.07
C TYR A 159 10.02 -19.49 6.58
N PRO A 160 8.97 -18.69 6.82
CA PRO A 160 9.14 -17.35 7.40
C PRO A 160 9.95 -17.33 8.70
N SER A 161 9.87 -18.38 9.54
CA SER A 161 10.69 -18.53 10.76
C SER A 161 12.20 -18.46 10.51
N ASP A 162 12.65 -18.93 9.35
CA ASP A 162 14.05 -19.08 9.00
C ASP A 162 14.66 -17.81 8.37
N LEU A 163 13.87 -16.75 8.26
CA LEU A 163 14.22 -15.51 7.58
C LEU A 163 14.45 -14.36 8.58
N SER A 164 15.44 -13.51 8.30
CA SER A 164 15.57 -12.22 8.98
C SER A 164 14.43 -11.26 8.64
N GLY A 165 14.21 -10.20 9.43
CA GLY A 165 13.16 -9.21 9.17
C GLY A 165 13.26 -8.57 7.77
N GLY A 166 14.45 -8.22 7.33
CA GLY A 166 14.67 -7.68 5.98
C GLY A 166 14.42 -8.71 4.87
N GLN A 167 14.72 -9.99 5.09
CA GLN A 167 14.40 -11.06 4.14
C GLN A 167 12.89 -11.29 4.06
N LYS A 168 12.18 -11.31 5.20
CA LYS A 168 10.71 -11.37 5.23
C LYS A 168 10.09 -10.23 4.44
N GLN A 169 10.59 -9.01 4.62
CA GLN A 169 10.09 -7.85 3.87
C GLN A 169 10.31 -8.00 2.36
N ARG A 170 11.46 -8.54 1.93
CA ARG A 170 11.73 -8.85 0.53
C ARG A 170 10.76 -9.90 -0.03
N VAL A 171 10.40 -10.93 0.75
CA VAL A 171 9.39 -11.92 0.36
C VAL A 171 8.00 -11.28 0.23
N VAL A 172 7.61 -10.37 1.15
CA VAL A 172 6.34 -9.62 1.06
C VAL A 172 6.31 -8.77 -0.20
N ILE A 173 7.41 -8.06 -0.52
CA ILE A 173 7.54 -7.27 -1.74
C ILE A 173 7.48 -8.18 -2.97
N ALA A 174 8.22 -9.30 -3.00
CA ALA A 174 8.20 -10.29 -4.09
C ALA A 174 6.79 -10.78 -4.38
N ARG A 175 6.04 -11.14 -3.33
CA ARG A 175 4.64 -11.56 -3.45
C ARG A 175 3.74 -10.48 -4.05
N ALA A 176 4.00 -9.22 -3.73
CA ALA A 176 3.21 -8.11 -4.26
C ALA A 176 3.53 -7.83 -5.74
N ILE A 177 4.80 -7.92 -6.15
CA ILE A 177 5.21 -7.56 -7.52
C ILE A 177 5.11 -8.70 -8.54
N ILE A 178 4.94 -9.96 -8.11
CA ILE A 178 4.92 -11.13 -9.03
C ILE A 178 3.80 -11.08 -10.07
N LEU A 179 2.75 -10.31 -9.81
CA LEU A 179 1.65 -10.07 -10.74
C LEU A 179 1.93 -8.94 -11.73
N ASN A 180 3.09 -8.27 -11.63
CA ASN A 180 3.43 -7.06 -12.38
C ASN A 180 2.37 -5.96 -12.23
N PRO A 181 2.07 -5.52 -10.99
CA PRO A 181 1.07 -4.48 -10.77
C PRO A 181 1.54 -3.13 -11.34
N VAL A 182 0.60 -2.22 -11.58
CA VAL A 182 0.90 -0.83 -11.94
C VAL A 182 0.82 0.10 -10.73
N LEU A 183 0.07 -0.30 -9.69
CA LEU A 183 -0.06 0.41 -8.41
C LEU A 183 0.37 -0.48 -7.25
N LEU A 184 1.24 0.05 -6.39
CA LEU A 184 1.60 -0.58 -5.13
C LEU A 184 1.34 0.39 -3.97
N VAL A 185 0.37 0.04 -3.12
CA VAL A 185 0.18 0.71 -1.84
C VAL A 185 1.16 0.11 -0.83
N ALA A 186 2.07 0.91 -0.31
CA ALA A 186 3.06 0.49 0.67
C ALA A 186 2.73 1.14 2.03
N ASP A 187 2.08 0.37 2.92
CA ASP A 187 1.62 0.83 4.22
C ASP A 187 2.71 0.60 5.26
N GLU A 188 3.46 1.64 5.59
CA GLU A 188 4.60 1.66 6.53
C GLU A 188 5.61 0.50 6.29
N PRO A 189 6.08 0.27 5.07
CA PRO A 189 6.78 -0.96 4.68
C PRO A 189 8.15 -1.15 5.34
N VAL A 190 8.68 -0.14 6.05
CA VAL A 190 10.00 -0.17 6.68
C VAL A 190 9.96 0.15 8.17
N SER A 191 8.79 0.39 8.76
CA SER A 191 8.67 0.87 10.15
C SER A 191 9.23 -0.12 11.19
N MET A 192 9.13 -1.43 10.92
CA MET A 192 9.58 -2.49 11.82
C MET A 192 11.02 -2.96 11.57
N LEU A 193 11.78 -2.26 10.73
CA LEU A 193 13.14 -2.67 10.34
C LEU A 193 14.20 -1.74 10.97
N ASP A 194 15.37 -2.30 11.22
CA ASP A 194 16.54 -1.53 11.62
C ASP A 194 16.94 -0.51 10.56
N MET A 195 17.55 0.61 10.97
CA MET A 195 17.90 1.74 10.10
C MET A 195 18.68 1.32 8.84
N SER A 196 19.67 0.44 8.98
CA SER A 196 20.49 -0.04 7.86
C SER A 196 19.70 -0.91 6.87
N VAL A 197 18.78 -1.73 7.37
CA VAL A 197 17.91 -2.57 6.56
C VAL A 197 16.82 -1.72 5.88
N ARG A 198 16.30 -0.71 6.58
CA ARG A 198 15.30 0.25 6.07
C ARG A 198 15.81 0.93 4.79
N ALA A 199 17.04 1.47 4.81
CA ALA A 199 17.62 2.11 3.63
C ALA A 199 17.69 1.15 2.43
N LYS A 200 18.13 -0.08 2.63
CA LYS A 200 18.24 -1.10 1.58
C LYS A 200 16.87 -1.49 0.99
N ILE A 201 15.81 -1.52 1.79
CA ILE A 201 14.45 -1.78 1.30
C ILE A 201 13.92 -0.60 0.48
N LEU A 202 14.18 0.63 0.90
CA LEU A 202 13.78 1.82 0.12
C LEU A 202 14.53 1.89 -1.21
N GLU A 203 15.83 1.60 -1.23
CA GLU A 203 16.62 1.48 -2.46
C GLU A 203 16.06 0.42 -3.41
N LEU A 204 15.71 -0.76 -2.85
CA LEU A 204 15.03 -1.82 -3.61
C LEU A 204 13.71 -1.32 -4.22
N MET A 205 12.87 -0.63 -3.43
CA MET A 205 11.59 -0.12 -3.92
C MET A 205 11.78 0.94 -5.03
N LEU A 206 12.81 1.81 -4.93
CA LEU A 206 13.16 2.75 -6.01
C LEU A 206 13.68 2.02 -7.26
N TYR A 207 14.46 0.98 -7.09
CA TYR A 207 14.89 0.13 -8.19
C TYR A 207 13.68 -0.51 -8.90
N LEU A 208 12.76 -1.11 -8.14
CA LEU A 208 11.53 -1.71 -8.67
C LEU A 208 10.63 -0.68 -9.37
N LYS A 209 10.53 0.55 -8.84
CA LYS A 209 9.82 1.66 -9.50
C LYS A 209 10.31 1.84 -10.94
N ARG A 210 11.64 1.89 -11.12
CA ARG A 210 12.27 2.13 -12.43
C ARG A 210 12.15 0.93 -13.37
N GLN A 211 12.37 -0.29 -12.85
CA GLN A 211 12.39 -1.50 -13.67
C GLN A 211 11.00 -1.94 -14.12
N LEU A 212 9.99 -1.77 -13.26
CA LEU A 212 8.63 -2.24 -13.49
C LEU A 212 7.64 -1.09 -13.78
N ASN A 213 8.13 0.14 -13.87
CA ASN A 213 7.30 1.36 -14.03
C ASN A 213 6.15 1.44 -13.00
N LEU A 214 6.48 1.11 -11.73
CA LEU A 214 5.52 1.09 -10.63
C LEU A 214 5.12 2.50 -10.20
N THR A 215 3.85 2.66 -9.88
CA THR A 215 3.32 3.81 -9.16
C THR A 215 3.14 3.44 -7.70
N TYR A 216 3.57 4.30 -6.78
CA TYR A 216 3.47 4.04 -5.34
C TYR A 216 2.54 5.04 -4.65
N LEU A 217 1.65 4.51 -3.80
CA LEU A 217 1.12 5.25 -2.66
C LEU A 217 1.92 4.80 -1.43
N TYR A 218 2.84 5.63 -0.98
CA TYR A 218 3.74 5.33 0.13
C TYR A 218 3.20 5.96 1.42
N ILE A 219 2.72 5.13 2.34
CA ILE A 219 2.15 5.54 3.61
C ILE A 219 3.23 5.48 4.68
N THR A 220 3.45 6.58 5.40
CA THR A 220 4.41 6.66 6.50
C THR A 220 4.00 7.73 7.52
N HIS A 221 4.57 7.64 8.72
CA HIS A 221 4.55 8.72 9.71
C HIS A 221 5.88 9.50 9.77
N ASP A 222 6.87 9.08 8.99
CA ASP A 222 8.22 9.66 8.97
C ASP A 222 8.41 10.55 7.73
N LEU A 223 8.39 11.86 7.95
CA LEU A 223 8.56 12.87 6.91
C LEU A 223 9.98 12.84 6.28
N ALA A 224 11.00 12.48 7.07
CA ALA A 224 12.37 12.40 6.56
C ALA A 224 12.52 11.27 5.54
N THR A 225 11.91 10.12 5.81
CA THR A 225 11.85 9.01 4.85
C THR A 225 11.04 9.39 3.61
N ALA A 226 9.91 10.08 3.79
CA ALA A 226 9.06 10.53 2.68
C ALA A 226 9.82 11.53 1.77
N LYS A 227 10.61 12.45 2.32
CA LYS A 227 11.45 13.38 1.55
C LYS A 227 12.40 12.65 0.60
N PHE A 228 13.03 11.59 1.09
CA PHE A 228 14.00 10.82 0.31
C PHE A 228 13.35 9.97 -0.79
N PHE A 229 12.16 9.43 -0.51
CA PHE A 229 11.55 8.40 -1.34
C PHE A 229 10.46 8.94 -2.29
N CYS A 230 9.74 10.03 -1.91
CA CYS A 230 8.55 10.48 -2.59
C CYS A 230 8.81 11.65 -3.56
N ASP A 231 8.12 11.64 -4.69
CA ASP A 231 8.10 12.78 -5.63
C ASP A 231 7.20 13.91 -5.10
N ARG A 232 6.03 13.55 -4.55
CA ARG A 232 5.07 14.45 -3.92
C ARG A 232 4.65 13.89 -2.57
N ILE A 233 4.23 14.77 -1.67
CA ILE A 233 3.75 14.41 -0.33
C ILE A 233 2.37 15.05 -0.12
N ALA A 234 1.44 14.25 0.38
CA ALA A 234 0.16 14.67 0.92
C ALA A 234 0.17 14.46 2.43
N ILE A 235 -0.13 15.52 3.19
CA ILE A 235 -0.21 15.47 4.66
C ILE A 235 -1.65 15.21 5.07
N LEU A 236 -1.87 14.10 5.77
CA LEU A 236 -3.18 13.69 6.27
C LEU A 236 -3.28 13.97 7.78
N TYR A 237 -4.25 14.77 8.16
CA TYR A 237 -4.57 15.11 9.55
C TYR A 237 -6.06 14.92 9.81
N LEU A 238 -6.42 14.10 10.81
CA LEU A 238 -7.81 13.79 11.20
C LEU A 238 -8.73 13.46 10.01
N GLY A 239 -8.23 12.61 9.10
CA GLY A 239 -8.98 12.13 7.95
C GLY A 239 -9.00 13.07 6.74
N ARG A 240 -8.36 14.25 6.80
CA ARG A 240 -8.34 15.25 5.74
C ARG A 240 -6.94 15.54 5.24
N ILE A 241 -6.79 15.79 3.94
CA ILE A 241 -5.55 16.33 3.40
C ILE A 241 -5.49 17.82 3.72
N VAL A 242 -4.46 18.21 4.50
CA VAL A 242 -4.26 19.59 4.92
C VAL A 242 -3.21 20.31 4.08
N GLU A 243 -2.32 19.53 3.44
CA GLU A 243 -1.30 20.07 2.55
C GLU A 243 -0.88 19.01 1.53
N ILE A 244 -0.59 19.42 0.29
CA ILE A 244 -0.07 18.54 -0.77
C ILE A 244 0.86 19.35 -1.69
N GLY A 245 1.99 18.76 -2.06
CA GLY A 245 2.95 19.41 -2.95
C GLY A 245 4.16 18.53 -3.27
N PRO A 246 5.12 19.04 -4.04
CA PRO A 246 6.42 18.40 -4.23
C PRO A 246 7.10 18.14 -2.88
N SER A 247 7.78 17.00 -2.74
CA SER A 247 8.37 16.60 -1.44
C SER A 247 9.37 17.62 -0.91
N GLU A 248 10.18 18.23 -1.78
CA GLU A 248 11.14 19.27 -1.42
C GLU A 248 10.43 20.52 -0.89
N ALA A 249 9.33 20.95 -1.51
CA ALA A 249 8.58 22.14 -1.10
C ALA A 249 7.91 21.94 0.26
N ILE A 250 7.28 20.77 0.48
CA ILE A 250 6.67 20.42 1.77
C ILE A 250 7.71 20.41 2.89
N TYR A 251 8.91 19.89 2.62
CA TYR A 251 9.97 19.81 3.62
C TYR A 251 10.63 21.17 3.91
N ALA A 252 10.86 21.99 2.90
CA ALA A 252 11.57 23.28 3.03
C ALA A 252 10.70 24.41 3.57
N ASP A 253 9.41 24.45 3.21
CA ASP A 253 8.50 25.56 3.48
C ASP A 253 7.06 25.08 3.64
N ALA A 254 6.84 24.22 4.65
CA ALA A 254 5.51 23.78 5.03
C ALA A 254 4.59 24.95 5.34
N LYS A 255 3.40 24.98 4.75
CA LYS A 255 2.44 26.09 4.90
C LYS A 255 1.47 25.83 6.06
N HIS A 256 1.03 24.59 6.24
CA HIS A 256 0.08 24.27 7.30
C HIS A 256 0.78 24.11 8.65
N PRO A 257 0.24 24.66 9.76
CA PRO A 257 0.84 24.58 11.10
C PRO A 257 1.15 23.15 11.56
N TYR A 258 0.34 22.18 11.17
CA TYR A 258 0.56 20.76 11.52
C TYR A 258 1.76 20.15 10.78
N THR A 259 2.10 20.65 9.59
CA THR A 259 3.22 20.15 8.78
C THR A 259 4.56 20.68 9.27
N ARG A 260 4.57 21.89 9.87
CA ARG A 260 5.73 22.56 10.48
C ARG A 260 6.18 21.84 11.75
#